data_32d58246a9321642fbbf3640e4091bb1
#
_entry.id   32d58246a9321642fbbf3640e4091bb1
#
_cell.length_a   1.000
_cell.length_b   1.000
_cell.length_c   1.000
_cell.angle_alpha   90.00
_cell.angle_beta   90.00
_cell.angle_gamma   90.00
#
_symmetry.space_group_name_H-M   'P 1'
#
loop_
_entity.id
_entity.type
_entity.pdbx_description
1 polymer ?
#
loop_
_entity_poly.entity_id
_entity_poly.type
_entity_poly.pdbx_seq_one_letter_code
_entity_poly.pdbx_strand_id
1 'polypeptide(L)'
;MNYTGLYQGTYYPIGGFNEVIQGLVALANEKGVKIKTNSDVQEVIVKNSKANGLRVNDTIHLFDAVVAGADYHHVEQNMLPENLRNYSKKYWENREMAPSSLLFYIGVDKKLENVNHHTLFFDEDFDEHAKEIYDNPSWPKSPLFYMSCASITDDTIAPKGMENLMILIPLAPGLDDSEKMREHYFQIVLKRIKDLTGNDIENNIIIKKSYCVSDFEKDYNAFKGNAYGLANTLRQTAILKPRIKNKKVNNLYYTCLLYTSPSPRDLYR
;
A
#
# COMPACT_ATOMS: atom_id res chain seq x y z
N MET A 1 4.13 10.70 -16.29
CA MET A 1 3.05 9.89 -15.73
C MET A 1 1.68 10.30 -16.22
N ASN A 2 1.29 11.59 -16.16
CA ASN A 2 -0.06 12.02 -16.55
C ASN A 2 -0.40 11.76 -18.03
N TYR A 3 0.59 11.82 -18.94
CA TYR A 3 0.38 11.54 -20.37
C TYR A 3 -0.18 10.13 -20.61
N THR A 4 0.37 9.12 -19.96
CA THR A 4 -0.07 7.72 -20.13
C THR A 4 -1.52 7.55 -19.71
N GLY A 5 -1.88 8.04 -18.52
CA GLY A 5 -3.26 7.95 -18.01
C GLY A 5 -4.28 8.73 -18.83
N LEU A 6 -3.89 9.92 -19.35
CA LEU A 6 -4.78 10.76 -20.14
C LEU A 6 -4.89 10.33 -21.60
N TYR A 7 -3.80 9.82 -22.19
CA TYR A 7 -3.76 9.46 -23.62
C TYR A 7 -4.07 8.00 -23.87
N GLN A 8 -3.52 7.08 -23.06
CA GLN A 8 -3.70 5.63 -23.25
C GLN A 8 -4.90 5.06 -22.48
N GLY A 9 -5.46 5.84 -21.56
CA GLY A 9 -6.58 5.42 -20.71
C GLY A 9 -6.13 4.58 -19.51
N THR A 10 -7.11 4.20 -18.71
CA THR A 10 -6.95 3.33 -17.54
C THR A 10 -7.62 2.00 -17.84
N TYR A 11 -6.92 0.90 -17.60
CA TYR A 11 -7.42 -0.45 -17.86
C TYR A 11 -7.63 -1.19 -16.54
N TYR A 12 -8.69 -1.97 -16.52
CA TYR A 12 -9.02 -2.85 -15.40
C TYR A 12 -8.95 -4.31 -15.89
N PRO A 13 -8.27 -5.21 -15.17
CA PRO A 13 -8.20 -6.63 -15.53
C PRO A 13 -9.54 -7.30 -15.20
N ILE A 14 -10.19 -7.92 -16.19
CA ILE A 14 -11.41 -8.71 -15.96
C ILE A 14 -11.09 -9.87 -14.97
N GLY A 15 -11.94 -10.07 -13.98
CA GLY A 15 -11.72 -10.98 -12.86
C GLY A 15 -10.99 -10.32 -11.67
N GLY A 16 -10.65 -9.02 -11.78
CA GLY A 16 -10.01 -8.24 -10.72
C GLY A 16 -8.49 -8.32 -10.72
N PHE A 17 -7.87 -7.53 -9.85
CA PHE A 17 -6.40 -7.47 -9.76
C PHE A 17 -5.76 -8.81 -9.33
N ASN A 18 -6.53 -9.73 -8.75
CA ASN A 18 -6.03 -11.08 -8.45
C ASN A 18 -5.58 -11.82 -9.72
N GLU A 19 -6.21 -11.59 -10.88
CA GLU A 19 -5.82 -12.20 -12.15
C GLU A 19 -4.40 -11.77 -12.57
N VAL A 20 -4.01 -10.53 -12.31
CA VAL A 20 -2.65 -10.05 -12.55
C VAL A 20 -1.65 -10.81 -11.65
N ILE A 21 -2.01 -11.01 -10.37
CA ILE A 21 -1.17 -11.76 -9.43
C ILE A 21 -1.04 -13.21 -9.87
N GLN A 22 -2.13 -13.86 -10.27
CA GLN A 22 -2.12 -15.24 -10.77
C GLN A 22 -1.27 -15.38 -12.05
N GLY A 23 -1.38 -14.42 -12.96
CA GLY A 23 -0.52 -14.37 -14.15
C GLY A 23 0.97 -14.26 -13.81
N LEU A 24 1.34 -13.41 -12.84
CA LEU A 24 2.73 -13.29 -12.37
C LEU A 24 3.20 -14.56 -11.65
N VAL A 25 2.35 -15.20 -10.85
CA VAL A 25 2.65 -16.48 -10.20
C VAL A 25 2.87 -17.59 -11.23
N ALA A 26 2.02 -17.66 -12.26
CA ALA A 26 2.17 -18.63 -13.35
C ALA A 26 3.50 -18.43 -14.08
N LEU A 27 3.85 -17.20 -14.44
CA LEU A 27 5.13 -16.86 -15.06
C LEU A 27 6.32 -17.19 -14.16
N ALA A 28 6.24 -16.90 -12.86
CA ALA A 28 7.28 -17.23 -11.90
C ALA A 28 7.52 -18.75 -11.86
N ASN A 29 6.45 -19.55 -11.80
CA ASN A 29 6.52 -21.00 -11.80
C ASN A 29 7.12 -21.53 -13.12
N GLU A 30 6.72 -20.98 -14.28
CA GLU A 30 7.32 -21.33 -15.60
C GLU A 30 8.83 -21.09 -15.61
N LYS A 31 9.30 -20.02 -14.97
CA LYS A 31 10.73 -19.69 -14.84
C LYS A 31 11.45 -20.46 -13.74
N GLY A 32 10.78 -21.40 -13.05
CA GLY A 32 11.37 -22.21 -11.99
C GLY A 32 11.56 -21.46 -10.66
N VAL A 33 10.90 -20.33 -10.46
CA VAL A 33 10.92 -19.60 -9.20
C VAL A 33 10.14 -20.39 -8.14
N LYS A 34 10.73 -20.58 -6.97
CA LYS A 34 10.07 -21.25 -5.83
C LYS A 34 9.42 -20.18 -4.94
N ILE A 35 8.10 -20.12 -4.95
CA ILE A 35 7.32 -19.27 -4.06
C ILE A 35 7.04 -20.03 -2.76
N LYS A 36 7.39 -19.45 -1.62
CA LYS A 36 7.10 -19.98 -0.28
C LYS A 36 6.27 -18.97 0.50
N THR A 37 5.06 -19.32 0.81
CA THR A 37 4.16 -18.58 1.72
C THR A 37 4.36 -19.05 3.17
N ASN A 38 3.79 -18.32 4.14
CA ASN A 38 3.92 -18.62 5.58
C ASN A 38 5.39 -18.79 6.02
N SER A 39 6.26 -17.95 5.46
CA SER A 39 7.71 -18.04 5.63
C SER A 39 8.24 -16.68 6.07
N ASP A 40 8.00 -16.34 7.34
CA ASP A 40 8.45 -15.08 7.93
C ASP A 40 9.98 -15.04 8.03
N VAL A 41 10.56 -13.99 7.42
CA VAL A 41 12.01 -13.76 7.44
C VAL A 41 12.38 -12.92 8.65
N GLN A 42 13.12 -13.49 9.57
CA GLN A 42 13.47 -12.87 10.85
C GLN A 42 14.80 -12.11 10.79
N GLU A 43 15.76 -12.59 9.96
CA GLU A 43 17.13 -12.04 9.94
C GLU A 43 17.81 -12.25 8.59
N VAL A 44 18.61 -11.29 8.18
CA VAL A 44 19.56 -11.43 7.06
C VAL A 44 20.93 -11.87 7.65
N ILE A 45 21.36 -13.09 7.34
CA ILE A 45 22.63 -13.62 7.83
C ILE A 45 23.78 -13.03 7.01
N VAL A 46 24.64 -12.27 7.66
CA VAL A 46 25.79 -11.61 7.00
C VAL A 46 27.11 -12.19 7.49
N LYS A 47 27.98 -12.56 6.55
CA LYS A 47 29.37 -12.97 6.81
C LYS A 47 30.30 -12.28 5.81
N ASN A 48 31.42 -11.76 6.27
CA ASN A 48 32.44 -11.10 5.43
C ASN A 48 31.84 -10.05 4.47
N SER A 49 30.97 -9.18 4.98
CA SER A 49 30.26 -8.14 4.21
C SER A 49 29.40 -8.68 3.06
N LYS A 50 28.92 -9.91 3.13
CA LYS A 50 27.99 -10.53 2.19
C LYS A 50 26.77 -11.09 2.92
N ALA A 51 25.59 -10.92 2.36
CA ALA A 51 24.40 -11.67 2.78
C ALA A 51 24.58 -13.13 2.31
N ASN A 52 24.67 -14.04 3.25
CA ASN A 52 24.88 -15.47 2.98
C ASN A 52 23.60 -16.28 3.08
N GLY A 53 22.55 -15.72 3.64
CA GLY A 53 21.29 -16.42 3.82
C GLY A 53 20.27 -15.61 4.60
N LEU A 54 19.15 -16.25 4.86
CA LEU A 54 18.04 -15.73 5.64
C LEU A 54 17.67 -16.70 6.75
N ARG A 55 17.31 -16.19 7.92
CA ARG A 55 16.65 -16.99 8.96
C ARG A 55 15.15 -16.94 8.72
N VAL A 56 14.54 -18.12 8.56
CA VAL A 56 13.10 -18.30 8.35
C VAL A 56 12.63 -19.39 9.29
N ASN A 57 11.70 -19.09 10.19
CA ASN A 57 11.19 -20.06 11.17
C ASN A 57 12.33 -20.85 11.87
N ASP A 58 13.32 -20.12 12.40
CA ASP A 58 14.53 -20.65 13.10
C ASP A 58 15.49 -21.49 12.22
N THR A 59 15.20 -21.62 10.94
CA THR A 59 16.08 -22.34 9.98
C THR A 59 16.83 -21.34 9.11
N ILE A 60 18.13 -21.59 8.89
CA ILE A 60 18.95 -20.77 7.99
C ILE A 60 18.91 -21.36 6.59
N HIS A 61 18.48 -20.56 5.63
CA HIS A 61 18.52 -20.86 4.21
C HIS A 61 19.63 -20.04 3.55
N LEU A 62 20.53 -20.70 2.82
CA LEU A 62 21.67 -20.04 2.15
C LEU A 62 21.29 -19.53 0.76
N PHE A 63 21.78 -18.34 0.41
CA PHE A 63 21.56 -17.67 -0.87
C PHE A 63 22.80 -16.89 -1.30
N ASP A 64 22.97 -16.74 -2.62
CA ASP A 64 24.06 -15.97 -3.22
C ASP A 64 23.81 -14.43 -3.18
N ALA A 65 22.55 -14.03 -3.20
CA ALA A 65 22.11 -12.65 -3.11
C ALA A 65 20.73 -12.55 -2.45
N VAL A 66 20.44 -11.41 -1.84
CA VAL A 66 19.16 -11.11 -1.22
C VAL A 66 18.59 -9.83 -1.82
N VAL A 67 17.35 -9.90 -2.30
CA VAL A 67 16.54 -8.74 -2.71
C VAL A 67 15.39 -8.61 -1.72
N ALA A 68 15.47 -7.60 -0.86
CA ALA A 68 14.47 -7.36 0.17
C ALA A 68 13.27 -6.60 -0.42
N GLY A 69 12.14 -7.27 -0.55
CA GLY A 69 10.86 -6.70 -0.98
C GLY A 69 9.95 -6.25 0.17
N ALA A 70 10.38 -6.41 1.42
CA ALA A 70 9.69 -5.89 2.59
C ALA A 70 9.99 -4.39 2.80
N ASP A 71 9.27 -3.74 3.72
CA ASP A 71 9.51 -2.34 4.07
C ASP A 71 11.00 -2.09 4.41
N TYR A 72 11.59 -1.06 3.80
CA TYR A 72 13.03 -0.80 3.89
C TYR A 72 13.45 -0.49 5.34
N HIS A 73 12.66 0.31 6.06
CA HIS A 73 12.91 0.60 7.47
C HIS A 73 12.89 -0.71 8.27
N HIS A 74 11.88 -1.56 8.06
CA HIS A 74 11.77 -2.85 8.74
C HIS A 74 12.99 -3.74 8.50
N VAL A 75 13.40 -3.91 7.26
CA VAL A 75 14.60 -4.72 6.92
C VAL A 75 15.84 -4.19 7.61
N GLU A 76 16.07 -2.87 7.54
CA GLU A 76 17.27 -2.27 8.14
C GLU A 76 17.25 -2.27 9.66
N GLN A 77 16.09 -1.95 10.27
CA GLN A 77 16.03 -1.79 11.72
C GLN A 77 15.81 -3.11 12.47
N ASN A 78 15.18 -4.10 11.84
CA ASN A 78 14.80 -5.34 12.52
C ASN A 78 15.53 -6.57 12.02
N MET A 79 15.98 -6.61 10.75
CA MET A 79 16.65 -7.78 10.18
C MET A 79 18.16 -7.65 10.03
N LEU A 80 18.73 -6.45 10.29
CA LEU A 80 20.16 -6.19 10.22
C LEU A 80 20.71 -5.64 11.54
N PRO A 81 21.90 -6.06 11.96
CA PRO A 81 22.62 -5.42 13.06
C PRO A 81 22.95 -3.96 12.71
N GLU A 82 23.00 -3.11 13.73
CA GLU A 82 23.10 -1.65 13.56
C GLU A 82 24.29 -1.21 12.71
N ASN A 83 25.43 -1.84 12.90
CA ASN A 83 26.66 -1.54 12.15
C ASN A 83 26.57 -1.85 10.65
N LEU A 84 25.57 -2.64 10.19
CA LEU A 84 25.36 -3.01 8.79
C LEU A 84 24.23 -2.22 8.11
N ARG A 85 23.51 -1.37 8.84
CA ARG A 85 22.44 -0.51 8.31
C ARG A 85 23.00 0.62 7.47
N ASN A 86 22.32 0.96 6.37
CA ASN A 86 22.63 2.16 5.58
C ASN A 86 22.23 3.43 6.32
N TYR A 87 21.10 3.37 7.02
CA TYR A 87 20.45 4.51 7.63
C TYR A 87 20.14 4.25 9.10
N SER A 88 20.37 5.27 9.94
CA SER A 88 20.07 5.21 11.36
C SER A 88 18.58 5.34 11.65
N LYS A 89 18.17 4.98 12.87
CA LYS A 89 16.82 5.22 13.35
C LYS A 89 16.41 6.70 13.23
N LYS A 90 17.33 7.62 13.63
CA LYS A 90 17.13 9.07 13.50
C LYS A 90 16.91 9.53 12.05
N TYR A 91 17.57 8.89 11.08
CA TYR A 91 17.31 9.18 9.67
C TYR A 91 15.87 8.93 9.29
N TRP A 92 15.32 7.75 9.67
CA TRP A 92 13.95 7.37 9.37
C TRP A 92 12.91 8.23 10.09
N GLU A 93 13.16 8.57 11.35
CA GLU A 93 12.27 9.45 12.14
C GLU A 93 12.09 10.83 11.49
N ASN A 94 13.12 11.34 10.80
CA ASN A 94 13.11 12.61 10.09
C ASN A 94 12.63 12.52 8.64
N ARG A 95 12.08 11.38 8.20
CA ARG A 95 11.53 11.25 6.86
C ARG A 95 10.04 11.56 6.84
N GLU A 96 9.64 12.30 5.80
CA GLU A 96 8.24 12.48 5.48
C GLU A 96 7.74 11.22 4.76
N MET A 97 6.74 10.57 5.33
CA MET A 97 6.12 9.41 4.70
C MET A 97 4.96 9.87 3.82
N ALA A 98 4.70 9.14 2.74
CA ALA A 98 3.51 9.29 1.94
C ALA A 98 2.27 8.86 2.74
N PRO A 99 1.07 9.20 2.31
CA PRO A 99 -0.15 8.92 3.07
C PRO A 99 -0.31 7.45 3.43
N SER A 100 -0.96 7.22 4.54
CA SER A 100 -1.69 6.00 4.85
C SER A 100 -3.11 6.09 4.29
N SER A 101 -3.97 5.14 4.64
CA SER A 101 -5.36 5.17 4.25
C SER A 101 -6.26 4.41 5.22
N LEU A 102 -7.52 4.85 5.31
CA LEU A 102 -8.60 4.01 5.80
C LEU A 102 -9.35 3.44 4.61
N LEU A 103 -9.37 2.12 4.54
CA LEU A 103 -10.04 1.37 3.49
C LEU A 103 -11.30 0.69 4.06
N PHE A 104 -12.36 0.66 3.25
CA PHE A 104 -13.50 -0.20 3.49
C PHE A 104 -13.73 -1.07 2.27
N TYR A 105 -13.89 -2.36 2.51
CA TYR A 105 -14.34 -3.34 1.54
C TYR A 105 -15.77 -3.75 1.90
N ILE A 106 -16.71 -3.50 1.00
CA ILE A 106 -18.13 -3.62 1.27
C ILE A 106 -18.77 -4.45 0.16
N GLY A 107 -19.56 -5.46 0.56
CA GLY A 107 -20.49 -6.14 -0.33
C GLY A 107 -21.92 -5.67 -0.04
N VAL A 108 -22.68 -5.31 -1.08
CA VAL A 108 -24.07 -4.89 -0.95
C VAL A 108 -24.98 -5.76 -1.81
N ASP A 109 -26.17 -6.10 -1.29
CA ASP A 109 -27.16 -6.96 -1.96
C ASP A 109 -28.11 -6.18 -2.87
N LYS A 110 -27.63 -5.08 -3.46
CA LYS A 110 -28.37 -4.29 -4.43
C LYS A 110 -27.48 -3.71 -5.50
N LYS A 111 -28.05 -3.33 -6.64
CA LYS A 111 -27.36 -2.53 -7.66
C LYS A 111 -27.36 -1.05 -7.27
N LEU A 112 -26.30 -0.35 -7.64
CA LEU A 112 -26.15 1.08 -7.40
C LEU A 112 -26.41 1.88 -8.67
N GLU A 113 -27.07 3.01 -8.51
CA GLU A 113 -27.31 3.99 -9.57
C GLU A 113 -26.42 5.22 -9.39
N ASN A 114 -26.22 5.99 -10.47
CA ASN A 114 -25.44 7.24 -10.45
C ASN A 114 -24.02 7.13 -9.90
N VAL A 115 -23.41 5.97 -10.03
CA VAL A 115 -21.99 5.73 -9.67
C VAL A 115 -21.28 5.06 -10.85
N ASN A 116 -19.97 5.29 -10.93
CA ASN A 116 -19.10 4.69 -11.93
C ASN A 116 -18.17 3.66 -11.28
N HIS A 117 -17.45 2.91 -12.12
CA HIS A 117 -16.36 2.04 -11.63
C HIS A 117 -15.41 2.79 -10.68
N HIS A 118 -15.07 4.03 -11.04
CA HIS A 118 -14.27 4.95 -10.23
C HIS A 118 -15.09 6.21 -9.97
N THR A 119 -15.31 6.53 -8.71
CA THR A 119 -16.02 7.74 -8.28
C THR A 119 -15.17 8.47 -7.24
N LEU A 120 -14.94 9.76 -7.44
CA LEU A 120 -14.24 10.63 -6.50
C LEU A 120 -15.26 11.54 -5.79
N PHE A 121 -15.21 11.55 -4.48
CA PHE A 121 -16.02 12.44 -3.64
C PHE A 121 -15.13 13.59 -3.19
N PHE A 122 -15.10 14.66 -4.02
CA PHE A 122 -14.30 15.87 -3.83
C PHE A 122 -15.22 17.09 -3.59
N ASP A 123 -16.22 16.89 -2.76
CA ASP A 123 -17.25 17.86 -2.39
C ASP A 123 -16.87 18.72 -1.16
N GLU A 124 -15.67 18.50 -0.59
CA GLU A 124 -15.10 19.22 0.53
C GLU A 124 -13.79 19.89 0.15
N ASP A 125 -13.20 20.70 1.05
CA ASP A 125 -11.96 21.44 0.80
C ASP A 125 -10.75 20.49 0.70
N PHE A 126 -10.15 20.45 -0.49
CA PHE A 126 -8.97 19.64 -0.77
C PHE A 126 -7.73 20.10 0.00
N ASP A 127 -7.52 21.42 0.12
CA ASP A 127 -6.33 21.99 0.75
C ASP A 127 -6.36 21.75 2.27
N GLU A 128 -7.54 21.78 2.88
CA GLU A 128 -7.69 21.46 4.30
C GLU A 128 -7.34 19.99 4.56
N HIS A 129 -7.89 19.05 3.78
CA HIS A 129 -7.57 17.64 3.92
C HIS A 129 -6.08 17.35 3.65
N ALA A 130 -5.48 18.01 2.65
CA ALA A 130 -4.05 17.87 2.37
C ALA A 130 -3.18 18.36 3.54
N LYS A 131 -3.53 19.46 4.19
CA LYS A 131 -2.84 19.96 5.41
C LYS A 131 -2.95 18.99 6.58
N GLU A 132 -4.10 18.33 6.75
CA GLU A 132 -4.31 17.31 7.79
C GLU A 132 -3.49 16.04 7.55
N ILE A 133 -3.05 15.79 6.30
CA ILE A 133 -2.14 14.69 5.97
C ILE A 133 -0.67 15.10 6.16
N TYR A 134 -0.25 16.26 5.66
CA TYR A 134 1.17 16.61 5.50
C TYR A 134 1.68 17.63 6.51
N ASP A 135 0.89 18.66 6.82
CA ASP A 135 1.36 19.79 7.64
C ASP A 135 1.04 19.57 9.13
N ASN A 136 -0.18 19.14 9.43
CA ASN A 136 -0.69 18.93 10.77
C ASN A 136 -1.37 17.54 10.87
N PRO A 137 -0.59 16.45 10.91
CA PRO A 137 -1.12 15.09 10.91
C PRO A 137 -2.25 14.86 11.90
N SER A 138 -3.46 14.63 11.36
CA SER A 138 -4.69 14.45 12.14
C SER A 138 -5.72 13.67 11.32
N TRP A 139 -6.73 13.14 12.02
CA TRP A 139 -7.89 12.59 11.34
C TRP A 139 -8.66 13.70 10.62
N PRO A 140 -9.01 13.52 9.32
CA PRO A 140 -9.63 14.60 8.53
C PRO A 140 -11.03 14.94 9.05
N LYS A 141 -11.30 16.26 9.22
CA LYS A 141 -12.61 16.74 9.67
C LYS A 141 -13.68 16.51 8.61
N SER A 142 -13.32 16.77 7.35
CA SER A 142 -14.17 16.58 6.18
C SER A 142 -13.43 15.72 5.14
N PRO A 143 -13.47 14.37 5.27
CA PRO A 143 -12.63 13.52 4.46
C PRO A 143 -13.04 13.53 2.99
N LEU A 144 -12.11 13.78 2.09
CA LEU A 144 -12.26 13.41 0.68
C LEU A 144 -12.02 11.91 0.55
N PHE A 145 -12.73 11.25 -0.36
CA PHE A 145 -12.54 9.82 -0.55
C PHE A 145 -12.77 9.37 -1.99
N TYR A 146 -12.18 8.23 -2.29
CA TYR A 146 -12.38 7.51 -3.54
C TYR A 146 -13.23 6.28 -3.28
N MET A 147 -14.12 5.97 -4.22
CA MET A 147 -14.89 4.74 -4.25
C MET A 147 -14.66 4.00 -5.58
N SER A 148 -14.34 2.73 -5.50
CA SER A 148 -14.37 1.80 -6.63
C SER A 148 -15.58 0.89 -6.51
N CYS A 149 -16.36 0.79 -7.60
CA CYS A 149 -17.42 -0.19 -7.77
C CYS A 149 -17.15 -1.00 -9.04
N ALA A 150 -16.16 -1.88 -8.96
CA ALA A 150 -15.67 -2.61 -10.14
C ALA A 150 -16.71 -3.56 -10.73
N SER A 151 -17.67 -4.04 -9.94
CA SER A 151 -18.79 -4.88 -10.39
C SER A 151 -19.77 -4.20 -11.37
N ILE A 152 -19.67 -2.87 -11.55
CA ILE A 152 -20.41 -2.16 -12.63
C ILE A 152 -19.89 -2.54 -14.03
N THR A 153 -18.58 -2.84 -14.13
CA THR A 153 -17.92 -3.14 -15.41
C THR A 153 -17.49 -4.59 -15.55
N ASP A 154 -17.54 -5.36 -14.48
CA ASP A 154 -17.10 -6.75 -14.42
C ASP A 154 -18.12 -7.61 -13.65
N ASP A 155 -18.94 -8.33 -14.38
CA ASP A 155 -20.00 -9.18 -13.80
C ASP A 155 -19.44 -10.44 -13.09
N THR A 156 -18.13 -10.71 -13.17
CA THR A 156 -17.53 -11.92 -12.61
C THR A 156 -17.13 -11.77 -11.14
N ILE A 157 -17.07 -10.56 -10.61
CA ILE A 157 -16.48 -10.25 -9.28
C ILE A 157 -17.51 -9.98 -8.19
N ALA A 158 -18.81 -10.03 -8.51
CA ALA A 158 -19.91 -9.96 -7.54
C ALA A 158 -21.04 -10.90 -7.97
N PRO A 159 -21.82 -11.46 -7.02
CA PRO A 159 -23.01 -12.22 -7.36
C PRO A 159 -24.03 -11.37 -8.12
N LYS A 160 -24.87 -12.03 -8.93
CA LYS A 160 -25.90 -11.34 -9.72
C LYS A 160 -26.83 -10.50 -8.83
N GLY A 161 -26.99 -9.24 -9.18
CA GLY A 161 -27.83 -8.29 -8.43
C GLY A 161 -27.13 -7.61 -7.26
N MET A 162 -25.88 -7.94 -7.01
CA MET A 162 -25.05 -7.37 -5.94
C MET A 162 -23.92 -6.48 -6.48
N GLU A 163 -23.33 -5.67 -5.62
CA GLU A 163 -22.13 -4.88 -5.93
C GLU A 163 -21.05 -5.08 -4.87
N ASN A 164 -19.79 -4.92 -5.30
CA ASN A 164 -18.65 -4.79 -4.41
C ASN A 164 -18.13 -3.34 -4.45
N LEU A 165 -17.81 -2.81 -3.29
CA LEU A 165 -17.27 -1.47 -3.14
C LEU A 165 -15.93 -1.53 -2.42
N MET A 166 -14.98 -0.76 -2.90
CA MET A 166 -13.77 -0.40 -2.15
C MET A 166 -13.76 1.10 -1.96
N ILE A 167 -13.68 1.56 -0.73
CA ILE A 167 -13.62 2.97 -0.37
C ILE A 167 -12.26 3.26 0.23
N LEU A 168 -11.64 4.37 -0.15
CA LEU A 168 -10.35 4.80 0.32
C LEU A 168 -10.41 6.26 0.77
N ILE A 169 -10.10 6.48 2.04
CA ILE A 169 -9.89 7.81 2.62
C ILE A 169 -8.38 7.96 2.86
N PRO A 170 -7.68 8.90 2.21
CA PRO A 170 -6.28 9.19 2.51
C PRO A 170 -6.11 9.71 3.93
N LEU A 171 -5.09 9.24 4.65
CA LEU A 171 -4.80 9.61 6.03
C LEU A 171 -3.31 9.95 6.20
N ALA A 172 -3.00 10.76 7.21
CA ALA A 172 -1.63 10.88 7.67
C ALA A 172 -1.09 9.52 8.17
N PRO A 173 0.17 9.18 7.92
CA PRO A 173 0.80 8.02 8.56
C PRO A 173 1.01 8.25 10.06
N GLY A 174 1.03 7.17 10.83
CA GLY A 174 1.29 7.19 12.28
C GLY A 174 0.13 7.68 13.13
N LEU A 175 -1.07 7.78 12.59
CA LEU A 175 -2.27 8.07 13.38
C LEU A 175 -2.70 6.81 14.16
N ASP A 176 -3.11 7.02 15.42
CA ASP A 176 -3.79 5.97 16.17
C ASP A 176 -5.15 5.70 15.55
N ASP A 177 -5.43 4.44 15.26
CA ASP A 177 -6.75 4.02 14.80
C ASP A 177 -7.44 3.09 15.82
N SER A 178 -8.75 3.18 15.86
CA SER A 178 -9.59 2.31 16.68
C SER A 178 -10.85 1.93 15.92
N GLU A 179 -11.49 0.83 16.30
CA GLU A 179 -12.79 0.42 15.71
C GLU A 179 -13.83 1.54 15.79
N LYS A 180 -13.85 2.29 16.90
CA LYS A 180 -14.76 3.43 17.07
C LYS A 180 -14.49 4.53 16.04
N MET A 181 -13.21 4.82 15.76
CA MET A 181 -12.80 5.81 14.75
C MET A 181 -13.16 5.32 13.35
N ARG A 182 -12.84 4.07 13.03
CA ARG A 182 -13.21 3.46 11.74
C ARG A 182 -14.72 3.49 11.52
N GLU A 183 -15.51 3.14 12.53
CA GLU A 183 -16.97 3.21 12.45
C GLU A 183 -17.49 4.64 12.25
N HIS A 184 -16.93 5.62 12.96
CA HIS A 184 -17.29 7.02 12.77
C HIS A 184 -17.11 7.47 11.31
N TYR A 185 -15.94 7.18 10.70
CA TYR A 185 -15.70 7.51 9.30
C TYR A 185 -16.55 6.69 8.33
N PHE A 186 -16.88 5.47 8.69
CA PHE A 186 -17.80 4.66 7.91
C PHE A 186 -19.18 5.32 7.80
N GLN A 187 -19.71 5.83 8.89
CA GLN A 187 -21.00 6.53 8.91
C GLN A 187 -20.97 7.82 8.09
N ILE A 188 -19.86 8.58 8.15
CA ILE A 188 -19.66 9.76 7.30
C ILE A 188 -19.73 9.37 5.82
N VAL A 189 -19.03 8.32 5.43
CA VAL A 189 -18.99 7.82 4.06
C VAL A 189 -20.38 7.38 3.59
N LEU A 190 -21.10 6.57 4.38
CA LEU A 190 -22.46 6.11 4.05
C LEU A 190 -23.42 7.28 3.83
N LYS A 191 -23.38 8.25 4.73
CA LYS A 191 -24.22 9.46 4.60
C LYS A 191 -23.90 10.21 3.30
N ARG A 192 -22.64 10.43 2.97
CA ARG A 192 -22.26 11.18 1.76
C ARG A 192 -22.56 10.41 0.48
N ILE A 193 -22.38 9.09 0.45
CA ILE A 193 -22.82 8.26 -0.68
C ILE A 193 -24.33 8.45 -0.91
N LYS A 194 -25.13 8.37 0.16
CA LYS A 194 -26.58 8.56 0.09
C LYS A 194 -26.95 9.97 -0.41
N ASP A 195 -26.35 11.01 0.18
CA ASP A 195 -26.69 12.40 -0.12
C ASP A 195 -26.30 12.80 -1.56
N LEU A 196 -25.16 12.32 -2.06
CA LEU A 196 -24.61 12.73 -3.35
C LEU A 196 -25.01 11.83 -4.52
N THR A 197 -25.32 10.56 -4.27
CA THR A 197 -25.66 9.61 -5.35
C THR A 197 -27.11 9.12 -5.28
N GLY A 198 -27.80 9.35 -4.17
CA GLY A 198 -29.15 8.81 -3.91
C GLY A 198 -29.15 7.36 -3.41
N ASN A 199 -27.98 6.71 -3.27
CA ASN A 199 -27.90 5.30 -2.85
C ASN A 199 -27.85 5.19 -1.32
N ASP A 200 -28.98 4.84 -0.72
CA ASP A 200 -29.01 4.36 0.67
C ASP A 200 -28.63 2.87 0.66
N ILE A 201 -27.42 2.56 1.19
CA ILE A 201 -26.88 1.21 1.19
C ILE A 201 -26.78 0.60 2.59
N GLU A 202 -27.07 1.36 3.65
CA GLU A 202 -26.81 0.95 5.03
C GLU A 202 -27.45 -0.40 5.37
N ASN A 203 -28.73 -0.59 5.00
CA ASN A 203 -29.47 -1.83 5.25
C ASN A 203 -29.18 -2.95 4.24
N ASN A 204 -28.36 -2.68 3.22
CA ASN A 204 -28.02 -3.64 2.17
C ASN A 204 -26.59 -4.20 2.31
N ILE A 205 -25.88 -3.81 3.35
CA ILE A 205 -24.50 -4.27 3.57
C ILE A 205 -24.52 -5.70 4.11
N ILE A 206 -23.95 -6.62 3.33
CA ILE A 206 -23.81 -8.05 3.69
C ILE A 206 -22.36 -8.40 4.09
N ILE A 207 -21.38 -7.61 3.66
CA ILE A 207 -19.99 -7.75 4.03
C ILE A 207 -19.43 -6.36 4.32
N LYS A 208 -18.73 -6.21 5.44
CA LYS A 208 -17.93 -5.02 5.76
C LYS A 208 -16.60 -5.45 6.36
N LYS A 209 -15.49 -4.98 5.79
CA LYS A 209 -14.15 -5.12 6.33
C LYS A 209 -13.45 -3.77 6.24
N SER A 210 -12.83 -3.33 7.33
CA SER A 210 -11.95 -2.15 7.32
C SER A 210 -10.48 -2.55 7.30
N TYR A 211 -9.62 -1.65 6.85
CA TYR A 211 -8.17 -1.78 6.87
C TYR A 211 -7.56 -0.39 7.05
N CYS A 212 -6.67 -0.20 8.01
CA CYS A 212 -6.17 1.12 8.37
C CYS A 212 -4.69 1.08 8.80
N VAL A 213 -4.19 2.15 9.39
CA VAL A 213 -2.79 2.38 9.78
C VAL A 213 -2.19 1.19 10.53
N SER A 214 -2.86 0.70 11.58
CA SER A 214 -2.37 -0.44 12.39
C SER A 214 -2.33 -1.75 11.60
N ASP A 215 -3.22 -1.93 10.61
CA ASP A 215 -3.19 -3.12 9.74
C ASP A 215 -2.00 -3.06 8.78
N PHE A 216 -1.67 -1.87 8.23
CA PHE A 216 -0.46 -1.70 7.42
C PHE A 216 0.82 -1.97 8.22
N GLU A 217 0.88 -1.53 9.49
CA GLU A 217 1.99 -1.85 10.38
C GLU A 217 2.11 -3.35 10.64
N LYS A 218 1.00 -3.99 10.94
CA LYS A 218 0.95 -5.41 11.29
C LYS A 218 1.25 -6.33 10.11
N ASP A 219 0.58 -6.11 8.96
CA ASP A 219 0.59 -7.06 7.85
C ASP A 219 1.76 -6.81 6.88
N TYR A 220 2.23 -5.55 6.76
CA TYR A 220 3.32 -5.17 5.85
C TYR A 220 4.58 -4.69 6.57
N ASN A 221 4.59 -4.65 7.90
CA ASN A 221 5.65 -4.01 8.70
C ASN A 221 5.93 -2.56 8.24
N ALA A 222 4.91 -1.89 7.70
CA ALA A 222 5.04 -0.57 7.10
C ALA A 222 5.38 0.48 8.16
N PHE A 223 6.47 1.21 7.98
CA PHE A 223 6.90 2.23 8.93
C PHE A 223 5.83 3.32 9.10
N LYS A 224 5.33 3.52 10.32
CA LYS A 224 4.20 4.41 10.63
C LYS A 224 2.92 4.08 9.86
N GLY A 225 2.71 2.83 9.48
CA GLY A 225 1.53 2.39 8.74
C GLY A 225 1.33 3.10 7.40
N ASN A 226 2.40 3.60 6.76
CA ASN A 226 2.29 4.23 5.45
C ASN A 226 1.89 3.22 4.37
N ALA A 227 1.11 3.67 3.35
CA ALA A 227 0.69 2.82 2.24
C ALA A 227 1.57 2.96 0.98
N TYR A 228 2.36 4.04 0.86
CA TYR A 228 3.06 4.39 -0.39
C TYR A 228 4.56 4.66 -0.22
N GLY A 229 5.13 4.46 0.96
CA GLY A 229 6.55 4.68 1.23
C GLY A 229 6.88 6.14 1.54
N LEU A 230 8.02 6.64 1.04
CA LEU A 230 8.44 8.02 1.25
C LEU A 230 7.63 9.00 0.39
N ALA A 231 7.26 10.13 0.97
CA ALA A 231 6.68 11.24 0.22
C ALA A 231 7.67 11.76 -0.84
N ASN A 232 7.17 12.09 -2.02
CA ASN A 232 7.98 12.59 -3.14
C ASN A 232 8.24 14.10 -2.99
N THR A 233 8.83 14.53 -1.88
CA THR A 233 9.26 15.90 -1.69
C THR A 233 10.58 16.17 -2.43
N LEU A 234 10.91 17.45 -2.67
CA LEU A 234 12.15 17.84 -3.34
C LEU A 234 13.41 17.27 -2.62
N ARG A 235 13.32 17.10 -1.30
CA ARG A 235 14.42 16.58 -0.47
C ARG A 235 14.46 15.05 -0.37
N GLN A 236 13.48 14.36 -0.94
CA GLN A 236 13.30 12.90 -0.84
C GLN A 236 13.08 12.23 -2.19
N THR A 237 13.37 12.90 -3.30
CA THR A 237 13.16 12.36 -4.65
C THR A 237 14.48 12.16 -5.40
N ALA A 238 14.43 11.45 -6.50
CA ALA A 238 15.54 11.14 -7.40
C ALA A 238 16.78 10.62 -6.64
N ILE A 239 17.91 11.29 -6.72
CA ILE A 239 19.19 10.89 -6.09
C ILE A 239 19.18 10.97 -4.56
N LEU A 240 18.21 11.65 -3.96
CA LEU A 240 18.04 11.79 -2.52
C LEU A 240 17.23 10.65 -1.89
N LYS A 241 16.66 9.76 -2.70
CA LYS A 241 15.99 8.53 -2.21
C LYS A 241 16.98 7.55 -1.57
N PRO A 242 16.52 6.69 -0.66
CA PRO A 242 17.31 5.59 -0.15
C PRO A 242 17.91 4.75 -1.28
N ARG A 243 19.10 4.23 -1.09
CA ARG A 243 19.83 3.47 -2.11
C ARG A 243 19.22 2.08 -2.30
N ILE A 244 19.15 1.61 -3.53
CA ILE A 244 18.71 0.24 -3.87
C ILE A 244 19.68 -0.82 -3.30
N LYS A 245 20.97 -0.51 -3.23
CA LYS A 245 22.01 -1.43 -2.76
C LYS A 245 22.48 -1.04 -1.36
N ASN A 246 22.62 -2.04 -0.48
CA ASN A 246 23.25 -1.82 0.80
C ASN A 246 24.75 -1.47 0.60
N LYS A 247 25.25 -0.47 1.33
CA LYS A 247 26.65 0.01 1.21
C LYS A 247 27.64 -0.90 1.92
N LYS A 248 27.19 -1.65 2.91
CA LYS A 248 28.03 -2.45 3.82
C LYS A 248 27.90 -3.95 3.59
N VAL A 249 26.82 -4.36 2.86
CA VAL A 249 26.53 -5.74 2.50
C VAL A 249 26.44 -5.85 0.98
N ASN A 250 27.42 -6.44 0.35
CA ASN A 250 27.67 -6.33 -1.09
C ASN A 250 26.57 -6.88 -2.00
N ASN A 251 25.82 -7.88 -1.58
CA ASN A 251 24.81 -8.59 -2.34
C ASN A 251 23.41 -8.49 -1.72
N LEU A 252 23.17 -7.43 -0.93
CA LEU A 252 21.86 -7.08 -0.38
C LEU A 252 21.30 -5.88 -1.14
N TYR A 253 20.11 -6.05 -1.69
CA TYR A 253 19.38 -5.06 -2.46
C TYR A 253 18.00 -4.83 -1.85
N TYR A 254 17.42 -3.64 -2.11
CA TYR A 254 16.10 -3.26 -1.64
C TYR A 254 15.20 -2.95 -2.82
N THR A 255 13.96 -3.43 -2.75
CA THR A 255 12.87 -3.04 -3.63
C THR A 255 11.62 -3.00 -2.76
N CYS A 256 10.81 -2.01 -2.86
CA CYS A 256 9.53 -1.91 -2.16
C CYS A 256 8.95 -0.50 -2.32
N LEU A 257 7.86 -0.21 -1.61
CA LEU A 257 7.12 1.05 -1.60
C LEU A 257 7.97 2.32 -1.43
N LEU A 258 9.11 2.25 -0.74
CA LEU A 258 10.06 3.37 -0.62
C LEU A 258 10.80 3.69 -1.93
N TYR A 259 10.74 2.79 -2.90
CA TYR A 259 11.40 2.93 -4.17
C TYR A 259 10.38 2.85 -5.30
N THR A 260 9.75 3.97 -5.61
CA THR A 260 8.88 4.05 -6.78
C THR A 260 9.72 4.01 -8.03
N SER A 261 9.64 2.90 -8.75
CA SER A 261 10.14 2.67 -10.11
C SER A 261 11.57 3.13 -10.36
N PRO A 262 12.54 2.22 -10.55
CA PRO A 262 13.84 2.63 -11.04
C PRO A 262 13.66 3.32 -12.39
N SER A 263 14.14 4.54 -12.51
CA SER A 263 14.36 5.12 -13.83
C SER A 263 15.34 4.21 -14.55
N PRO A 264 15.20 3.96 -15.87
CA PRO A 264 16.19 3.22 -16.65
C PRO A 264 17.62 3.73 -16.46
N ARG A 265 17.81 5.00 -16.06
CA ARG A 265 19.12 5.60 -15.72
C ARG A 265 19.73 5.08 -14.42
N ASP A 266 18.92 4.51 -13.51
CA ASP A 266 19.41 4.00 -12.21
C ASP A 266 19.97 2.57 -12.33
N LEU A 267 19.71 1.87 -13.43
CA LEU A 267 20.24 0.53 -13.73
C LEU A 267 21.69 0.54 -14.24
N TYR A 268 22.21 1.71 -14.64
CA TYR A 268 23.54 1.88 -15.22
C TYR A 268 24.54 2.65 -14.34
N ARG A 269 24.25 2.78 -13.04
CA ARG A 269 25.19 3.39 -12.07
C ARG A 269 25.63 2.42 -10.97
#